data_4fd0290c7dc9b93480d4e9755e05f7c1
#
_entry.id   4fd0290c7dc9b93480d4e9755e05f7c1
#
_cell.length_a   1.000
_cell.length_b   1.000
_cell.length_c   1.000
_cell.angle_alpha   90.00
_cell.angle_beta   90.00
_cell.angle_gamma   90.00
#
_symmetry.space_group_name_H-M   'P 1'
#
loop_
_entity.id
_entity.type
_entity.pdbx_description
1 polymer ?
#
loop_
_entity_poly.entity_id
_entity_poly.type
_entity_poly.pdbx_seq_one_letter_code
_entity_poly.pdbx_strand_id
1 'polypeptide(L)'
;MKEYAAIIIDDEKNIREALTTLLEQYCPEIRVCGTAGSASEGRRLLEENEVDFIFLDISMPREDGFTFLRSIPYNDYGIIFATAHQEHALRALKANAIDYLLKPIHPVELKEAVAKAISNQEMKRNYAEVRSVFNQS
;
A
#
# COMPACT_ATOMS: atom_id res chain seq x y z
N MET A 1 -4.00 9.31 18.55
CA MET A 1 -3.84 8.11 17.70
C MET A 1 -2.93 8.44 16.53
N LYS A 2 -2.00 7.56 16.24
CA LYS A 2 -1.07 7.76 15.13
C LYS A 2 -1.76 7.48 13.80
N GLU A 3 -1.56 8.36 12.85
CA GLU A 3 -2.11 8.19 11.51
C GLU A 3 -1.04 7.78 10.51
N TYR A 4 -1.44 6.99 9.54
CA TYR A 4 -0.61 6.59 8.41
C TYR A 4 -1.28 7.01 7.12
N ALA A 5 -0.51 7.61 6.24
CA ALA A 5 -1.01 8.08 4.95
C ALA A 5 -0.97 6.94 3.93
N ALA A 6 -2.05 6.76 3.21
CA ALA A 6 -2.14 5.75 2.16
C ALA A 6 -2.69 6.32 0.88
N ILE A 7 -2.28 5.73 -0.25
CA ILE A 7 -2.90 5.97 -1.54
C ILE A 7 -3.45 4.66 -2.09
N ILE A 8 -4.44 4.77 -2.96
CA ILE A 8 -5.07 3.64 -3.62
C ILE A 8 -4.90 3.81 -5.13
N ILE A 9 -4.33 2.80 -5.78
CA ILE A 9 -4.14 2.81 -7.23
C ILE A 9 -4.92 1.64 -7.82
N ASP A 10 -5.97 1.94 -8.57
CA ASP A 10 -6.86 0.96 -9.20
C ASP A 10 -7.59 1.66 -10.35
N ASP A 11 -7.66 1.03 -11.51
CA ASP A 11 -8.29 1.65 -12.67
C ASP A 11 -9.81 1.73 -12.58
N GLU A 12 -10.43 1.01 -11.65
CA GLU A 12 -11.89 1.02 -11.47
C GLU A 12 -12.29 1.98 -10.36
N LYS A 13 -13.03 3.02 -10.74
CA LYS A 13 -13.50 4.04 -9.79
C LYS A 13 -14.30 3.45 -8.64
N ASN A 14 -15.20 2.51 -8.94
CA ASN A 14 -16.04 1.89 -7.92
C ASN A 14 -15.22 1.15 -6.87
N ILE A 15 -14.13 0.53 -7.29
CA ILE A 15 -13.23 -0.18 -6.38
C ILE A 15 -12.48 0.82 -5.50
N ARG A 16 -11.97 1.92 -6.07
CA ARG A 16 -11.30 2.96 -5.27
C ARG A 16 -12.23 3.52 -4.20
N GLU A 17 -13.48 3.82 -4.56
CA GLU A 17 -14.47 4.33 -3.62
C GLU A 17 -14.82 3.31 -2.54
N ALA A 18 -15.02 2.06 -2.93
CA ALA A 18 -15.36 0.99 -1.98
C ALA A 18 -14.22 0.76 -0.98
N LEU A 19 -12.99 0.73 -1.45
CA LEU A 19 -11.84 0.52 -0.55
C LEU A 19 -11.65 1.72 0.38
N THR A 20 -11.82 2.94 -0.12
CA THR A 20 -11.77 4.13 0.73
C THR A 20 -12.80 4.05 1.84
N THR A 21 -14.04 3.66 1.53
CA THR A 21 -15.11 3.51 2.52
C THR A 21 -14.76 2.43 3.55
N LEU A 22 -14.24 1.29 3.11
CA LEU A 22 -13.84 0.22 4.03
C LEU A 22 -12.74 0.68 4.98
N LEU A 23 -11.75 1.39 4.48
CA LEU A 23 -10.67 1.92 5.31
C LEU A 23 -11.20 2.93 6.34
N GLU A 24 -12.10 3.81 5.92
CA GLU A 24 -12.71 4.78 6.83
C GLU A 24 -13.50 4.10 7.95
N GLN A 25 -14.21 3.02 7.63
CA GLN A 25 -15.07 2.32 8.59
C GLN A 25 -14.27 1.42 9.53
N TYR A 26 -13.24 0.74 9.04
CA TYR A 26 -12.60 -0.35 9.77
C TYR A 26 -11.15 -0.11 10.14
N CYS A 27 -10.50 0.88 9.54
CA CYS A 27 -9.07 1.15 9.76
C CYS A 27 -8.86 2.63 10.03
N PRO A 28 -9.27 3.13 11.21
CA PRO A 28 -9.21 4.57 11.50
C PRO A 28 -7.79 5.14 11.53
N GLU A 29 -6.77 4.29 11.68
CA GLU A 29 -5.38 4.71 11.65
C GLU A 29 -4.91 5.10 10.25
N ILE A 30 -5.65 4.71 9.21
CA ILE A 30 -5.29 4.97 7.82
C ILE A 30 -6.03 6.21 7.32
N ARG A 31 -5.26 7.17 6.81
CA ARG A 31 -5.81 8.34 6.12
C ARG A 31 -5.51 8.20 4.64
N VAL A 32 -6.55 8.06 3.84
CA VAL A 32 -6.40 8.00 2.38
C VAL A 32 -6.17 9.42 1.87
N CYS A 33 -4.96 9.72 1.46
CA CYS A 33 -4.60 11.07 1.01
C CYS A 33 -4.79 11.28 -0.50
N GLY A 34 -5.05 10.19 -1.23
CA GLY A 34 -5.37 10.29 -2.65
C GLY A 34 -5.66 8.94 -3.27
N THR A 35 -6.35 8.96 -4.40
CA THR A 35 -6.59 7.76 -5.20
C THR A 35 -6.22 8.04 -6.65
N ALA A 36 -5.78 7.01 -7.35
CA ALA A 36 -5.31 7.12 -8.72
C ALA A 36 -5.92 6.02 -9.58
N GLY A 37 -6.27 6.38 -10.81
CA GLY A 37 -6.84 5.43 -11.77
C GLY A 37 -5.81 4.82 -12.72
N SER A 38 -4.53 5.16 -12.55
CA SER A 38 -3.45 4.65 -13.40
C SER A 38 -2.12 4.74 -12.65
N ALA A 39 -1.12 4.03 -13.16
CA ALA A 39 0.24 4.10 -12.62
C ALA A 39 0.81 5.52 -12.70
N SER A 40 0.56 6.23 -13.80
CA SER A 40 1.01 7.60 -13.99
C SER A 40 0.46 8.54 -12.92
N GLU A 41 -0.85 8.46 -12.66
CA GLU A 41 -1.47 9.25 -11.59
C GLU A 41 -0.92 8.86 -10.22
N GLY A 42 -0.66 7.57 -10.01
CA GLY A 42 -0.07 7.06 -8.76
C GLY A 42 1.29 7.66 -8.49
N ARG A 43 2.14 7.74 -9.51
CA ARG A 43 3.46 8.38 -9.37
C ARG A 43 3.33 9.86 -8.99
N ARG A 44 2.36 10.55 -9.56
CA ARG A 44 2.10 11.95 -9.20
C ARG A 44 1.70 12.09 -7.74
N LEU A 45 0.85 11.20 -7.25
CA LEU A 45 0.44 11.22 -5.83
C LEU A 45 1.64 11.02 -4.90
N LEU A 46 2.57 10.16 -5.27
CA LEU A 46 3.78 9.93 -4.48
C LEU A 46 4.71 11.15 -4.47
N GLU A 47 4.73 11.93 -5.54
CA GLU A 47 5.49 13.18 -5.61
C GLU A 47 4.88 14.28 -4.75
N GLU A 48 3.56 14.29 -4.64
CA GLU A 48 2.80 15.36 -3.97
C GLU A 48 2.53 15.09 -2.48
N ASN A 49 2.71 13.87 -2.02
CA ASN A 49 2.34 13.46 -0.67
C ASN A 49 3.42 12.61 -0.02
N GLU A 50 3.50 12.69 1.31
CA GLU A 50 4.25 11.71 2.09
C GLU A 50 3.35 10.51 2.33
N VAL A 51 3.74 9.35 1.82
CA VAL A 51 2.91 8.15 1.80
C VAL A 51 3.60 7.03 2.56
N ASP A 52 2.85 6.36 3.43
CA ASP A 52 3.33 5.18 4.16
C ASP A 52 2.96 3.89 3.45
N PHE A 53 1.73 3.81 2.92
CA PHE A 53 1.21 2.57 2.33
C PHE A 53 0.60 2.81 0.97
N ILE A 54 0.75 1.82 0.09
CA ILE A 54 0.14 1.83 -1.25
C ILE A 54 -0.73 0.59 -1.39
N PHE A 55 -2.03 0.80 -1.60
CA PHE A 55 -2.96 -0.26 -2.02
C PHE A 55 -2.95 -0.26 -3.54
N LEU A 56 -2.51 -1.35 -4.13
CA LEU A 56 -2.14 -1.38 -5.54
C LEU A 56 -2.81 -2.54 -6.27
N ASP A 57 -3.59 -2.22 -7.30
CA ASP A 57 -4.10 -3.23 -8.21
C ASP A 57 -2.99 -3.68 -9.16
N ILE A 58 -2.95 -4.96 -9.45
CA ILE A 58 -1.95 -5.51 -10.36
C ILE A 58 -2.38 -5.33 -11.81
N SER A 59 -3.64 -5.65 -12.12
CA SER A 59 -4.14 -5.68 -13.50
C SER A 59 -4.74 -4.34 -13.89
N MET A 60 -3.93 -3.48 -14.45
CA MET A 60 -4.36 -2.17 -14.95
C MET A 60 -3.96 -2.03 -16.43
N PRO A 61 -4.75 -1.28 -17.23
CA PRO A 61 -4.36 -1.02 -18.63
C PRO A 61 -3.05 -0.26 -18.71
N ARG A 62 -2.31 -0.47 -19.78
CA ARG A 62 -1.05 0.21 -20.13
C ARG A 62 0.11 -0.16 -19.24
N GLU A 63 -0.03 -0.07 -17.93
CA GLU A 63 1.08 -0.33 -17.01
C GLU A 63 0.50 -1.03 -15.78
N ASP A 64 0.92 -2.28 -15.54
CA ASP A 64 0.44 -3.07 -14.40
C ASP A 64 1.12 -2.64 -13.09
N GLY A 65 0.63 -3.21 -11.98
CA GLY A 65 1.13 -2.85 -10.65
C GLY A 65 2.61 -3.21 -10.44
N PHE A 66 3.06 -4.32 -11.00
CA PHE A 66 4.46 -4.72 -10.86
C PHE A 66 5.39 -3.77 -11.63
N THR A 67 4.98 -3.37 -12.83
CA THR A 67 5.74 -2.39 -13.62
C THR A 67 5.80 -1.05 -12.91
N PHE A 68 4.68 -0.63 -12.33
CA PHE A 68 4.63 0.59 -11.52
C PHE A 68 5.66 0.54 -10.38
N LEU A 69 5.69 -0.55 -9.63
CA LEU A 69 6.64 -0.68 -8.51
C LEU A 69 8.09 -0.59 -8.94
N ARG A 70 8.42 -1.17 -10.10
CA ARG A 70 9.79 -1.09 -10.62
C ARG A 70 10.16 0.32 -11.08
N SER A 71 9.17 1.15 -11.38
CA SER A 71 9.40 2.50 -11.91
C SER A 71 9.58 3.57 -10.86
N ILE A 72 9.15 3.31 -9.61
CA ILE A 72 9.26 4.30 -8.55
C ILE A 72 10.60 4.17 -7.81
N PRO A 73 11.13 5.27 -7.26
CA PRO A 73 12.37 5.20 -6.48
C PRO A 73 12.21 4.29 -5.28
N TYR A 74 13.30 3.62 -4.87
CA TYR A 74 13.28 2.83 -3.66
C TYR A 74 12.85 3.69 -2.47
N ASN A 75 11.91 3.18 -1.72
CA ASN A 75 11.41 3.84 -0.51
C ASN A 75 10.83 2.75 0.40
N ASP A 76 10.54 3.12 1.64
CA ASP A 76 10.01 2.20 2.64
C ASP A 76 8.48 2.11 2.60
N TYR A 77 7.88 2.27 1.43
CA TYR A 77 6.43 2.10 1.28
C TYR A 77 6.01 0.68 1.64
N GLY A 78 4.97 0.55 2.44
CA GLY A 78 4.30 -0.73 2.62
C GLY A 78 3.36 -0.96 1.45
N ILE A 79 3.53 -2.08 0.75
CA ILE A 79 2.73 -2.41 -0.43
C ILE A 79 1.71 -3.48 -0.06
N ILE A 80 0.43 -3.20 -0.31
CA ILE A 80 -0.64 -4.17 -0.16
C ILE A 80 -1.31 -4.28 -1.52
N PHE A 81 -1.16 -5.44 -2.16
CA PHE A 81 -1.83 -5.68 -3.43
C PHE A 81 -3.31 -5.98 -3.22
N ALA A 82 -4.16 -5.42 -4.08
CA ALA A 82 -5.60 -5.68 -4.07
C ALA A 82 -6.03 -5.97 -5.50
N THR A 83 -6.34 -7.23 -5.81
CA THR A 83 -6.58 -7.66 -7.18
C THR A 83 -7.65 -8.75 -7.25
N ALA A 84 -8.26 -8.91 -8.43
CA ALA A 84 -9.20 -10.00 -8.69
C ALA A 84 -8.52 -11.32 -9.09
N HIS A 85 -7.18 -11.32 -9.23
CA HIS A 85 -6.45 -12.44 -9.83
C HIS A 85 -5.54 -13.14 -8.82
N GLN A 86 -5.95 -14.32 -8.39
CA GLN A 86 -5.22 -15.14 -7.42
C GLN A 86 -3.85 -15.58 -7.93
N GLU A 87 -3.69 -15.75 -9.23
CA GLU A 87 -2.46 -16.24 -9.86
C GLU A 87 -1.26 -15.32 -9.68
N HIS A 88 -1.48 -14.08 -9.22
CA HIS A 88 -0.38 -13.15 -8.99
C HIS A 88 0.22 -13.21 -7.58
N ALA A 89 -0.33 -14.04 -6.70
CA ALA A 89 0.06 -14.08 -5.29
C ALA A 89 1.57 -14.35 -5.10
N LEU A 90 2.12 -15.30 -5.86
CA LEU A 90 3.54 -15.66 -5.75
C LEU A 90 4.45 -14.50 -6.18
N ARG A 91 4.09 -13.80 -7.26
CA ARG A 91 4.84 -12.61 -7.70
C ARG A 91 4.78 -11.49 -6.68
N ALA A 92 3.61 -11.33 -6.03
CA ALA A 92 3.44 -10.32 -4.98
C ALA A 92 4.39 -10.58 -3.81
N LEU A 93 4.53 -11.85 -3.40
CA LEU A 93 5.47 -12.22 -2.34
C LEU A 93 6.92 -11.94 -2.73
N LYS A 94 7.28 -12.22 -3.97
CA LYS A 94 8.62 -11.94 -4.49
C LYS A 94 8.90 -10.43 -4.60
N ALA A 95 7.86 -9.60 -4.72
CA ALA A 95 7.98 -8.16 -4.76
C ALA A 95 8.06 -7.53 -3.36
N ASN A 96 8.14 -8.34 -2.30
CA ASN A 96 8.18 -7.91 -0.91
C ASN A 96 6.93 -7.15 -0.46
N ALA A 97 5.78 -7.50 -1.03
CA ALA A 97 4.51 -6.93 -0.57
C ALA A 97 4.21 -7.40 0.86
N ILE A 98 3.58 -6.53 1.63
CA ILE A 98 3.17 -6.86 2.99
C ILE A 98 2.05 -7.89 2.95
N ASP A 99 1.11 -7.72 2.04
CA ASP A 99 -0.02 -8.63 1.94
C ASP A 99 -0.61 -8.58 0.53
N TYR A 100 -1.55 -9.50 0.30
CA TYR A 100 -2.19 -9.71 -0.98
C TYR A 100 -3.69 -9.95 -0.70
N LEU A 101 -4.52 -9.03 -1.13
CA LEU A 101 -5.96 -9.10 -0.92
C LEU A 101 -6.66 -9.44 -2.24
N LEU A 102 -7.56 -10.44 -2.20
CA LEU A 102 -8.40 -10.78 -3.33
C LEU A 102 -9.69 -9.99 -3.27
N LYS A 103 -10.13 -9.47 -4.42
CA LYS A 103 -11.42 -8.81 -4.54
C LYS A 103 -12.54 -9.86 -4.66
N PRO A 104 -13.69 -9.64 -4.05
CA PRO A 104 -14.05 -8.49 -3.23
C PRO A 104 -13.35 -8.51 -1.88
N ILE A 105 -12.87 -7.35 -1.43
CA ILE A 105 -12.11 -7.23 -0.19
C ILE A 105 -13.04 -7.34 1.00
N HIS A 106 -12.73 -8.26 1.93
CA HIS A 106 -13.49 -8.43 3.16
C HIS A 106 -12.88 -7.61 4.29
N PRO A 107 -13.71 -7.00 5.16
CA PRO A 107 -13.22 -6.15 6.25
C PRO A 107 -12.22 -6.83 7.17
N VAL A 108 -12.43 -8.12 7.50
CA VAL A 108 -11.52 -8.85 8.40
C VAL A 108 -10.12 -8.96 7.78
N GLU A 109 -10.05 -9.35 6.51
CA GLU A 109 -8.78 -9.48 5.80
C GLU A 109 -8.08 -8.13 5.64
N LEU A 110 -8.86 -7.08 5.37
CA LEU A 110 -8.32 -5.73 5.28
C LEU A 110 -7.73 -5.27 6.60
N LYS A 111 -8.42 -5.49 7.71
CA LYS A 111 -7.93 -5.14 9.04
C LYS A 111 -6.63 -5.87 9.37
N GLU A 112 -6.54 -7.15 9.02
CA GLU A 112 -5.33 -7.94 9.24
C GLU A 112 -4.16 -7.42 8.40
N ALA A 113 -4.40 -7.08 7.14
CA ALA A 113 -3.38 -6.54 6.26
C ALA A 113 -2.87 -5.19 6.77
N VAL A 114 -3.78 -4.32 7.19
CA VAL A 114 -3.43 -3.00 7.75
C VAL A 114 -2.64 -3.15 9.04
N ALA A 115 -3.06 -4.05 9.94
CA ALA A 115 -2.33 -4.29 11.19
C ALA A 115 -0.91 -4.77 10.92
N LYS A 116 -0.74 -5.66 9.95
CA LYS A 116 0.56 -6.15 9.52
C LYS A 116 1.42 -5.03 8.95
N ALA A 117 0.82 -4.15 8.14
CA ALA A 117 1.52 -3.01 7.54
C ALA A 117 2.00 -2.03 8.61
N ILE A 118 1.16 -1.71 9.58
CA ILE A 118 1.52 -0.81 10.68
C ILE A 118 2.64 -1.42 11.52
N SER A 119 2.53 -2.69 11.88
CA SER A 119 3.56 -3.39 12.63
C SER A 119 4.91 -3.35 11.92
N ASN A 120 4.90 -3.57 10.61
CA ASN A 120 6.11 -3.53 9.78
C ASN A 120 6.75 -2.15 9.77
N GLN A 121 5.96 -1.09 9.66
CA GLN A 121 6.47 0.28 9.68
C GLN A 121 7.07 0.64 11.03
N GLU A 122 6.44 0.22 12.12
CA GLU A 122 6.95 0.46 13.47
C GLU A 122 8.28 -0.25 13.69
N MET A 123 8.41 -1.49 13.23
CA MET A 123 9.66 -2.23 13.31
C MET A 123 10.79 -1.56 12.54
N LYS A 124 10.49 -1.06 11.33
CA LYS A 124 11.48 -0.34 10.54
C LYS A 124 11.96 0.93 11.23
N ARG A 125 11.05 1.68 11.84
CA ARG A 125 11.38 2.89 12.58
C ARG A 125 12.25 2.58 13.79
N ASN A 126 11.86 1.58 14.57
CA ASN A 126 12.63 1.14 15.74
C ASN A 126 14.04 0.70 15.37
N TYR A 127 14.16 -0.06 14.29
CA TYR A 127 15.46 -0.51 13.78
C TYR A 127 16.33 0.69 13.38
N ALA A 128 15.75 1.66 12.68
CA ALA A 128 16.47 2.86 12.24
C ALA A 128 16.96 3.67 13.44
N GLU A 129 16.14 3.81 14.49
CA GLU A 129 16.50 4.53 15.71
C GLU A 129 17.66 3.83 16.44
N VAL A 130 17.58 2.53 16.63
CA VAL A 130 18.63 1.75 17.28
C VAL A 130 19.94 1.87 16.50
N ARG A 131 19.87 1.73 15.19
CA ARG A 131 21.03 1.83 14.33
C ARG A 131 21.68 3.20 14.40
N SER A 132 20.86 4.25 14.45
CA SER A 132 21.34 5.63 14.58
C SER A 132 22.13 5.82 15.88
N VAL A 133 21.64 5.28 16.99
CA VAL A 133 22.34 5.34 18.29
C VAL A 133 23.70 4.66 18.19
N PHE A 134 23.78 3.47 17.63
CA PHE A 134 25.04 2.76 17.47
C PHE A 134 26.02 3.48 16.56
N ASN A 135 25.54 4.13 15.53
CA ASN A 135 26.40 4.85 14.59
C ASN A 135 26.97 6.17 15.16
N GLN A 136 26.40 6.68 16.25
CA GLN A 136 26.87 7.90 16.91
C GLN A 136 27.97 7.66 17.93
N SER A 137 28.24 6.41 18.28
CA SER A 137 29.28 6.06 19.26
C SER A 137 30.66 5.75 18.58
#